data_60daf35dddf85bd03231e281c100f587
#
_entry.id   60daf35dddf85bd03231e281c100f587
#
_cell.length_a   1.000
_cell.length_b   1.000
_cell.length_c   1.000
_cell.angle_alpha   90.00
_cell.angle_beta   90.00
_cell.angle_gamma   90.00
#
_symmetry.space_group_name_H-M   'P 1'
#
loop_
_entity.id
_entity.type
_entity.pdbx_description
1 polymer ?
#
loop_
_entity_poly.entity_id
_entity_poly.type
_entity_poly.pdbx_seq_one_letter_code
_entity_poly.pdbx_strand_id
1 'polypeptide(L)'
;MKIQTGYVGSMMKEQQIWDRIRRIERDKKRYLSLLLLADEQENMVDRYLERGTLYVLEEDGIAKAECVVTDEGEGILEIKSLAVAPEYQGKGYGRAMIRFVADRYKKRYFTLQVGTGDSPATIPFYESCGFVRHHVVENFFLDNYDHPIFEGDRQLKDMVYLRMSMEKKP
;
A
#
# COMPACT_ATOMS: atom_id res chain seq x y z
N MET A 1 -1.60 -21.39 27.22
CA MET A 1 -0.36 -20.58 27.43
C MET A 1 0.52 -20.41 26.19
N LYS A 2 0.47 -21.28 25.20
CA LYS A 2 1.25 -21.13 23.95
C LYS A 2 0.72 -20.06 22.99
N ILE A 3 -0.51 -19.59 23.15
CA ILE A 3 -1.15 -18.61 22.27
C ILE A 3 -0.71 -17.18 22.60
N GLN A 4 -0.37 -16.86 23.84
CA GLN A 4 0.06 -15.52 24.25
C GLN A 4 1.48 -15.18 23.81
N THR A 5 2.39 -16.15 23.80
CA THR A 5 3.77 -15.93 23.40
C THR A 5 3.93 -15.67 21.87
N GLY A 6 3.11 -16.33 21.05
CA GLY A 6 3.10 -16.10 19.61
C GLY A 6 2.59 -14.72 19.21
N TYR A 7 1.54 -14.23 19.90
CA TYR A 7 0.95 -12.92 19.65
C TYR A 7 1.88 -11.78 20.06
N VAL A 8 2.46 -11.86 21.25
CA VAL A 8 3.41 -10.86 21.76
C VAL A 8 4.67 -10.83 20.88
N GLY A 9 5.19 -11.98 20.48
CA GLY A 9 6.34 -12.06 19.57
C GLY A 9 6.04 -11.46 18.19
N SER A 10 4.82 -11.66 17.67
CA SER A 10 4.38 -11.06 16.41
C SER A 10 4.26 -9.54 16.50
N MET A 11 3.70 -9.00 17.59
CA MET A 11 3.58 -7.57 17.84
C MET A 11 4.96 -6.89 17.98
N MET A 12 5.89 -7.52 18.70
CA MET A 12 7.26 -7.00 18.86
C MET A 12 7.99 -6.97 17.53
N LYS A 13 7.82 -7.99 16.69
CA LYS A 13 8.40 -8.05 15.35
C LYS A 13 7.84 -6.95 14.44
N GLU A 14 6.53 -6.71 14.51
CA GLU A 14 5.89 -5.64 13.74
C GLU A 14 6.38 -4.26 14.18
N GLN A 15 6.52 -4.00 15.49
CA GLN A 15 7.07 -2.75 15.99
C GLN A 15 8.51 -2.54 15.54
N GLN A 16 9.32 -3.57 15.48
CA GLN A 16 10.68 -3.49 14.94
C GLN A 16 10.69 -3.10 13.46
N ILE A 17 9.74 -3.60 12.68
CA ILE A 17 9.55 -3.20 11.29
C ILE A 17 9.15 -1.72 11.23
N TRP A 18 8.18 -1.30 12.04
CA TRP A 18 7.72 0.10 12.06
C TRP A 18 8.82 1.09 12.41
N ASP A 19 9.74 0.73 13.30
CA ASP A 19 10.86 1.57 13.71
C ASP A 19 11.83 1.87 12.55
N ARG A 20 11.77 1.10 11.47
CA ARG A 20 12.60 1.26 10.28
C ARG A 20 11.88 1.91 9.11
N ILE A 21 10.63 2.31 9.31
CA ILE A 21 9.85 3.05 8.31
C ILE A 21 10.12 4.53 8.49
N ARG A 22 10.56 5.18 7.41
CA ARG A 22 10.85 6.61 7.40
C ARG A 22 9.96 7.34 6.42
N ARG A 23 9.52 8.53 6.82
CA ARG A 23 8.89 9.47 5.91
C ARG A 23 9.95 10.14 5.05
N ILE A 24 9.75 10.13 3.74
CA ILE A 24 10.66 10.74 2.77
C ILE A 24 10.08 12.09 2.35
N GLU A 25 10.79 13.17 2.64
CA GLU A 25 10.30 14.52 2.38
C GLU A 25 10.87 15.15 1.12
N ARG A 26 12.05 14.71 0.68
CA ARG A 26 12.76 15.27 -0.47
C ARG A 26 13.28 14.17 -1.36
N ASP A 27 13.43 14.51 -2.66
CA ASP A 27 14.03 13.63 -3.64
C ASP A 27 13.37 12.24 -3.66
N LYS A 28 12.03 12.25 -3.69
CA LYS A 28 11.23 11.03 -3.64
C LYS A 28 11.51 10.09 -4.81
N LYS A 29 11.87 10.65 -5.97
CA LYS A 29 12.17 9.86 -7.18
C LYS A 29 13.47 9.04 -7.09
N ARG A 30 14.28 9.22 -6.07
CA ARG A 30 15.38 8.28 -5.82
C ARG A 30 14.89 6.87 -5.53
N TYR A 31 13.61 6.72 -5.16
CA TYR A 31 12.94 5.44 -4.96
C TYR A 31 12.10 5.00 -6.16
N LEU A 32 12.30 5.60 -7.34
CA LEU A 32 11.47 5.34 -8.52
C LEU A 32 11.45 3.87 -8.92
N SER A 33 12.58 3.16 -8.83
CA SER A 33 12.61 1.73 -9.16
C SER A 33 11.69 0.90 -8.28
N LEU A 34 11.56 1.26 -7.01
CA LEU A 34 10.65 0.60 -6.07
C LEU A 34 9.19 1.00 -6.36
N LEU A 35 8.93 2.27 -6.61
CA LEU A 35 7.61 2.79 -6.98
C LEU A 35 7.07 2.14 -8.26
N LEU A 36 7.93 1.92 -9.25
CA LEU A 36 7.55 1.28 -10.52
C LEU A 36 7.16 -0.19 -10.38
N LEU A 37 7.46 -0.84 -9.25
CA LEU A 37 6.95 -2.19 -8.98
C LEU A 37 5.44 -2.19 -8.73
N ALA A 38 4.91 -1.11 -8.15
CA ALA A 38 3.47 -0.98 -7.90
C ALA A 38 2.74 -0.32 -9.06
N ASP A 39 3.41 0.54 -9.82
CA ASP A 39 2.82 1.32 -10.91
C ASP A 39 3.84 1.50 -12.02
N GLU A 40 3.74 0.70 -13.06
CA GLU A 40 4.78 0.53 -14.07
C GLU A 40 4.97 1.70 -15.04
N GLN A 41 4.21 2.80 -14.87
CA GLN A 41 4.29 3.96 -15.74
C GLN A 41 4.61 5.21 -14.93
N GLU A 42 5.75 5.85 -15.19
CA GLU A 42 6.25 6.96 -14.38
C GLU A 42 5.28 8.15 -14.34
N ASN A 43 4.64 8.49 -15.43
CA ASN A 43 3.69 9.61 -15.44
C ASN A 43 2.44 9.35 -14.60
N MET A 44 2.12 8.09 -14.33
CA MET A 44 1.07 7.71 -13.38
C MET A 44 1.55 7.93 -11.94
N VAL A 45 2.79 7.57 -11.64
CA VAL A 45 3.43 7.87 -10.35
C VAL A 45 3.45 9.38 -10.09
N ASP A 46 3.74 10.18 -11.11
CA ASP A 46 3.77 11.65 -11.02
C ASP A 46 2.43 12.26 -10.57
N ARG A 47 1.31 11.59 -10.83
CA ARG A 47 -0.01 12.09 -10.45
C ARG A 47 -0.20 12.21 -8.94
N TYR A 48 0.52 11.42 -8.14
CA TYR A 48 0.30 11.37 -6.71
C TYR A 48 1.56 11.55 -5.85
N LEU A 49 2.75 11.40 -6.41
CA LEU A 49 3.97 11.32 -5.61
C LEU A 49 4.26 12.60 -4.84
N GLU A 50 4.19 13.77 -5.49
CA GLU A 50 4.51 15.04 -4.86
C GLU A 50 3.44 15.49 -3.85
N ARG A 51 2.16 15.30 -4.18
CA ARG A 51 1.08 15.64 -3.27
C ARG A 51 0.90 14.65 -2.13
N GLY A 52 1.43 13.45 -2.30
CA GLY A 52 1.33 12.37 -1.31
C GLY A 52 2.45 12.39 -0.29
N THR A 53 2.33 11.52 0.69
CA THR A 53 3.37 11.23 1.66
C THR A 53 3.97 9.87 1.36
N LEU A 54 5.28 9.83 1.15
CA LEU A 54 6.03 8.61 0.87
C LEU A 54 6.66 8.08 2.16
N TYR A 55 6.39 6.82 2.47
CA TYR A 55 7.05 6.05 3.52
C TYR A 55 7.91 4.95 2.91
N VAL A 56 9.09 4.77 3.41
CA VAL A 56 10.02 3.74 2.94
C VAL A 56 10.54 2.94 4.14
N LEU A 57 10.46 1.63 4.02
CA LEU A 57 11.10 0.68 4.94
C LEU A 57 12.53 0.46 4.48
N GLU A 58 13.49 0.93 5.27
CA GLU A 58 14.91 0.73 5.00
C GLU A 58 15.56 -0.08 6.12
N GLU A 59 16.32 -1.09 5.74
CA GLU A 59 17.17 -1.86 6.64
C GLU A 59 18.58 -1.96 6.02
N ASP A 60 19.61 -1.65 6.80
CA ASP A 60 21.00 -1.72 6.36
C ASP A 60 21.28 -0.93 5.06
N GLY A 61 20.61 0.23 4.92
CA GLY A 61 20.74 1.08 3.74
C GLY A 61 19.99 0.58 2.50
N ILE A 62 19.19 -0.49 2.64
CA ILE A 62 18.42 -1.08 1.53
C ILE A 62 16.95 -0.73 1.71
N ALA A 63 16.36 -0.11 0.68
CA ALA A 63 14.92 0.15 0.61
C ALA A 63 14.19 -1.15 0.24
N LYS A 64 13.41 -1.70 1.15
CA LYS A 64 12.73 -3.00 1.00
C LYS A 64 11.26 -2.89 0.62
N ALA A 65 10.61 -1.80 1.05
CA ALA A 65 9.19 -1.56 0.77
C ALA A 65 8.90 -0.07 0.74
N GLU A 66 7.86 0.31 0.04
CA GLU A 66 7.36 1.69 0.00
C GLU A 66 5.84 1.74 0.11
N CYS A 67 5.33 2.86 0.59
CA CYS A 67 3.91 3.18 0.58
C CYS A 67 3.72 4.68 0.38
N VAL A 68 2.86 5.05 -0.57
CA VAL A 68 2.43 6.44 -0.76
C VAL A 68 0.99 6.57 -0.35
N VAL A 69 0.68 7.56 0.50
CA VAL A 69 -0.69 7.87 0.91
C VAL A 69 -1.06 9.29 0.54
N THR A 70 -2.32 9.49 0.19
CA THR A 70 -2.88 10.80 -0.17
C THR A 70 -4.19 11.05 0.55
N ASP A 71 -4.45 12.33 0.85
CA ASP A 71 -5.75 12.79 1.33
C ASP A 71 -6.69 12.93 0.13
N GLU A 72 -7.78 12.16 0.12
CA GLU A 72 -8.78 12.21 -0.95
C GLU A 72 -10.04 12.98 -0.53
N GLY A 73 -10.00 13.64 0.62
CA GLY A 73 -11.14 14.41 1.15
C GLY A 73 -12.12 13.52 1.91
N GLU A 74 -13.05 14.16 2.59
CA GLU A 74 -14.15 13.51 3.31
C GLU A 74 -13.70 12.43 4.33
N GLY A 75 -12.51 12.63 4.91
CA GLY A 75 -11.95 11.67 5.87
C GLY A 75 -11.41 10.38 5.26
N ILE A 76 -11.18 10.37 3.93
CA ILE A 76 -10.62 9.23 3.21
C ILE A 76 -9.14 9.44 2.97
N LEU A 77 -8.32 8.53 3.49
CA LEU A 77 -6.90 8.40 3.15
C LEU A 77 -6.76 7.26 2.14
N GLU A 78 -6.04 7.49 1.06
CA GLU A 78 -5.84 6.44 0.05
C GLU A 78 -4.37 6.00 -0.01
N ILE A 79 -4.16 4.69 -0.04
CA ILE A 79 -2.89 4.09 -0.42
C ILE A 79 -2.82 4.13 -1.95
N LYS A 80 -1.98 5.02 -2.49
CA LYS A 80 -1.79 5.17 -3.94
C LYS A 80 -0.74 4.20 -4.48
N SER A 81 0.20 3.80 -3.65
CA SER A 81 1.26 2.87 -4.03
C SER A 81 1.67 2.06 -2.81
N LEU A 82 1.86 0.79 -3.02
CA LEU A 82 2.40 -0.14 -2.02
C LEU A 82 3.22 -1.19 -2.76
N ALA A 83 4.51 -1.24 -2.51
CA ALA A 83 5.39 -2.22 -3.12
C ALA A 83 6.37 -2.79 -2.10
N VAL A 84 6.66 -4.07 -2.24
CA VAL A 84 7.75 -4.76 -1.54
C VAL A 84 8.70 -5.30 -2.60
N ALA A 85 9.98 -5.01 -2.46
CA ALA A 85 10.99 -5.52 -3.39
C ALA A 85 10.94 -7.05 -3.46
N PRO A 86 11.11 -7.66 -4.66
CA PRO A 86 10.88 -9.09 -4.85
C PRO A 86 11.62 -10.00 -3.87
N GLU A 87 12.86 -9.65 -3.51
CA GLU A 87 13.68 -10.44 -2.58
C GLU A 87 13.12 -10.48 -1.16
N TYR A 88 12.24 -9.52 -0.83
CA TYR A 88 11.70 -9.35 0.52
C TYR A 88 10.21 -9.65 0.64
N GLN A 89 9.59 -10.12 -0.43
CA GLN A 89 8.18 -10.53 -0.43
C GLN A 89 7.98 -11.81 0.41
N GLY A 90 6.75 -12.00 0.90
CA GLY A 90 6.40 -13.15 1.72
C GLY A 90 6.88 -13.10 3.17
N LYS A 91 7.39 -11.95 3.63
CA LYS A 91 7.91 -11.76 5.00
C LYS A 91 7.02 -10.87 5.87
N GLY A 92 5.85 -10.47 5.37
CA GLY A 92 4.89 -9.64 6.12
C GLY A 92 5.13 -8.13 6.04
N TYR A 93 6.03 -7.66 5.20
CA TYR A 93 6.34 -6.23 5.09
C TYR A 93 5.17 -5.40 4.54
N GLY A 94 4.47 -5.91 3.53
CA GLY A 94 3.30 -5.21 2.97
C GLY A 94 2.20 -5.01 3.99
N ARG A 95 1.86 -6.05 4.74
CA ARG A 95 0.88 -5.99 5.84
C ARG A 95 1.33 -5.03 6.93
N ALA A 96 2.60 -5.07 7.31
CA ALA A 96 3.15 -4.17 8.32
C ALA A 96 3.08 -2.71 7.89
N MET A 97 3.33 -2.40 6.63
CA MET A 97 3.19 -1.05 6.06
C MET A 97 1.74 -0.55 6.13
N ILE A 98 0.77 -1.40 5.78
CA ILE A 98 -0.67 -1.05 5.87
C ILE A 98 -1.05 -0.75 7.32
N ARG A 99 -0.64 -1.58 8.27
CA ARG A 99 -0.93 -1.38 9.69
C ARG A 99 -0.25 -0.14 10.25
N PHE A 100 0.96 0.14 9.82
CA PHE A 100 1.66 1.37 10.18
C PHE A 100 0.87 2.60 9.75
N VAL A 101 0.41 2.63 8.50
CA VAL A 101 -0.40 3.73 7.97
C VAL A 101 -1.71 3.86 8.73
N ALA A 102 -2.42 2.77 8.93
CA ALA A 102 -3.69 2.78 9.66
C ALA A 102 -3.52 3.33 11.09
N ASP A 103 -2.49 2.89 11.80
CA ASP A 103 -2.21 3.36 13.16
C ASP A 103 -1.85 4.85 13.18
N ARG A 104 -1.02 5.30 12.25
CA ARG A 104 -0.54 6.69 12.21
C ARG A 104 -1.64 7.69 11.90
N TYR A 105 -2.63 7.31 11.08
CA TYR A 105 -3.64 8.22 10.56
C TYR A 105 -5.04 8.04 11.19
N LYS A 106 -5.26 7.08 12.05
CA LYS A 106 -6.57 6.73 12.64
C LYS A 106 -7.27 7.87 13.40
N LYS A 107 -6.53 8.88 13.85
CA LYS A 107 -7.10 10.04 14.55
C LYS A 107 -7.60 11.13 13.61
N ARG A 108 -7.16 11.12 12.34
CA ARG A 108 -7.44 12.17 11.37
C ARG A 108 -8.34 11.71 10.22
N TYR A 109 -8.41 10.40 9.98
CA TYR A 109 -9.16 9.83 8.88
C TYR A 109 -10.06 8.70 9.38
N PHE A 110 -11.22 8.54 8.73
CA PHE A 110 -12.19 7.51 9.08
C PHE A 110 -12.01 6.26 8.24
N THR A 111 -11.56 6.42 7.00
CA THR A 111 -11.50 5.36 6.00
C THR A 111 -10.12 5.31 5.36
N LEU A 112 -9.57 4.11 5.28
CA LEU A 112 -8.40 3.81 4.46
C LEU A 112 -8.88 3.14 3.17
N GLN A 113 -8.48 3.66 2.02
CA GLN A 113 -8.86 3.17 0.70
C GLN A 113 -7.63 2.70 -0.06
N VAL A 114 -7.82 1.71 -0.93
CA VAL A 114 -6.81 1.28 -1.87
C VAL A 114 -7.48 0.90 -3.19
N GLY A 115 -6.87 1.28 -4.31
CA GLY A 115 -7.27 0.83 -5.64
C GLY A 115 -6.27 -0.18 -6.18
N THR A 116 -6.77 -1.25 -6.77
CA THR A 116 -5.94 -2.28 -7.40
C THR A 116 -6.64 -2.83 -8.64
N GLY A 117 -5.87 -3.41 -9.56
CA GLY A 117 -6.46 -4.14 -10.68
C GLY A 117 -7.33 -5.28 -10.19
N ASP A 118 -8.31 -5.67 -11.01
CA ASP A 118 -9.14 -6.84 -10.73
C ASP A 118 -8.32 -8.11 -10.93
N SER A 119 -7.58 -8.47 -9.92
CA SER A 119 -6.56 -9.52 -9.97
C SER A 119 -6.63 -10.45 -8.77
N PRO A 120 -6.53 -11.78 -8.99
CA PRO A 120 -6.43 -12.76 -7.90
C PRO A 120 -5.12 -12.66 -7.10
N ALA A 121 -4.13 -11.91 -7.59
CA ALA A 121 -2.86 -11.76 -6.89
C ALA A 121 -2.91 -10.69 -5.80
N THR A 122 -3.73 -9.64 -5.95
CA THR A 122 -3.74 -8.49 -5.04
C THR A 122 -4.99 -8.39 -4.19
N ILE A 123 -6.17 -8.63 -4.74
CA ILE A 123 -7.43 -8.46 -4.01
C ILE A 123 -7.49 -9.34 -2.75
N PRO A 124 -7.18 -10.65 -2.81
CA PRO A 124 -7.17 -11.47 -1.59
C PRO A 124 -6.20 -10.99 -0.52
N PHE A 125 -5.05 -10.42 -0.92
CA PHE A 125 -4.11 -9.84 0.02
C PHE A 125 -4.73 -8.67 0.79
N TYR A 126 -5.36 -7.72 0.09
CA TYR A 126 -6.01 -6.58 0.74
C TYR A 126 -7.20 -7.03 1.61
N GLU A 127 -7.98 -7.97 1.13
CA GLU A 127 -9.08 -8.55 1.93
C GLU A 127 -8.56 -9.21 3.21
N SER A 128 -7.42 -9.89 3.14
CA SER A 128 -6.77 -10.48 4.32
C SER A 128 -6.27 -9.44 5.32
N CYS A 129 -6.02 -8.21 4.87
CA CYS A 129 -5.64 -7.08 5.72
C CYS A 129 -6.85 -6.36 6.36
N GLY A 130 -8.07 -6.73 5.99
CA GLY A 130 -9.30 -6.15 6.53
C GLY A 130 -10.04 -5.20 5.59
N PHE A 131 -9.58 -5.06 4.35
CA PHE A 131 -10.29 -4.28 3.34
C PHE A 131 -11.49 -5.04 2.79
N VAL A 132 -12.52 -4.28 2.39
CA VAL A 132 -13.73 -4.81 1.76
C VAL A 132 -13.94 -4.07 0.44
N ARG A 133 -14.34 -4.78 -0.61
CA ARG A 133 -14.63 -4.18 -1.92
C ARG A 133 -15.71 -3.10 -1.76
N HIS A 134 -15.49 -1.96 -2.39
CA HIS A 134 -16.38 -0.82 -2.29
C HIS A 134 -16.97 -0.41 -3.64
N HIS A 135 -16.14 -0.12 -4.64
CA HIS A 135 -16.58 0.29 -5.98
C HIS A 135 -15.54 -0.06 -7.03
N VAL A 136 -15.96 0.05 -8.29
CA VAL A 136 -15.13 -0.26 -9.47
C VAL A 136 -15.11 0.95 -10.39
N VAL A 137 -13.94 1.30 -10.92
CA VAL A 137 -13.81 2.22 -12.04
C VAL A 137 -13.52 1.39 -13.28
N GLU A 138 -14.53 1.26 -14.15
CA GLU A 138 -14.41 0.47 -15.36
C GLU A 138 -13.39 1.06 -16.33
N ASN A 139 -12.64 0.18 -17.00
CA ASN A 139 -11.66 0.52 -18.02
C ASN A 139 -10.55 1.47 -17.55
N PHE A 140 -10.32 1.57 -16.24
CA PHE A 140 -9.30 2.47 -15.68
C PHE A 140 -7.92 2.26 -16.32
N PHE A 141 -7.49 1.01 -16.47
CA PHE A 141 -6.18 0.68 -17.03
C PHE A 141 -6.12 0.92 -18.53
N LEU A 142 -7.24 0.78 -19.24
CA LEU A 142 -7.31 1.07 -20.66
C LEU A 142 -7.28 2.57 -20.94
N ASP A 143 -7.93 3.36 -20.08
CA ASP A 143 -8.10 4.80 -20.28
C ASP A 143 -6.90 5.63 -19.80
N ASN A 144 -6.12 5.13 -18.83
CA ASN A 144 -5.08 5.91 -18.15
C ASN A 144 -3.65 5.52 -18.51
N TYR A 145 -3.43 4.34 -19.06
CA TYR A 145 -2.08 3.87 -19.45
C TYR A 145 -1.93 3.88 -20.95
N ASP A 146 -0.71 4.15 -21.44
CA ASP A 146 -0.41 4.22 -22.86
C ASP A 146 -0.16 2.85 -23.51
N HIS A 147 -0.16 1.80 -22.71
CA HIS A 147 0.03 0.42 -23.14
C HIS A 147 -0.80 -0.53 -22.30
N PRO A 148 -1.09 -1.76 -22.78
CA PRO A 148 -1.80 -2.75 -21.97
C PRO A 148 -1.00 -3.12 -20.71
N ILE A 149 -1.70 -3.19 -19.58
CA ILE A 149 -1.12 -3.58 -18.29
C ILE A 149 -1.50 -5.03 -18.01
N PHE A 150 -0.50 -5.85 -17.72
CA PHE A 150 -0.68 -7.26 -17.42
C PHE A 150 -0.21 -7.58 -16.01
N GLU A 151 -0.90 -8.51 -15.37
CA GLU A 151 -0.46 -9.18 -14.17
C GLU A 151 -0.45 -10.68 -14.46
N GLY A 152 0.75 -11.25 -14.61
CA GLY A 152 0.91 -12.57 -15.21
C GLY A 152 0.34 -12.58 -16.62
N ASP A 153 -0.56 -13.52 -16.91
CA ASP A 153 -1.22 -13.63 -18.22
C ASP A 153 -2.53 -12.84 -18.31
N ARG A 154 -2.94 -12.18 -17.22
CA ARG A 154 -4.19 -11.45 -17.15
C ARG A 154 -4.01 -9.99 -17.49
N GLN A 155 -4.71 -9.49 -18.50
CA GLN A 155 -4.78 -8.06 -18.79
C GLN A 155 -5.67 -7.36 -17.77
N LEU A 156 -5.15 -6.34 -17.11
CA LEU A 156 -5.92 -5.50 -16.21
C LEU A 156 -6.73 -4.49 -17.00
N LYS A 157 -8.00 -4.34 -16.68
CA LYS A 157 -8.94 -3.39 -17.31
C LYS A 157 -9.54 -2.45 -16.27
N ASP A 158 -10.15 -3.01 -15.24
CA ASP A 158 -10.89 -2.28 -14.22
C ASP A 158 -10.05 -2.07 -12.97
N MET A 159 -10.26 -0.92 -12.32
CA MET A 159 -9.73 -0.64 -10.99
C MET A 159 -10.78 -0.99 -9.96
N VAL A 160 -10.46 -1.90 -9.04
CA VAL A 160 -11.30 -2.24 -7.89
C VAL A 160 -10.82 -1.43 -6.70
N TYR A 161 -11.73 -0.66 -6.10
CA TYR A 161 -11.45 0.07 -4.87
C TYR A 161 -11.98 -0.70 -3.67
N LEU A 162 -11.11 -0.84 -2.65
CA LEU A 162 -11.43 -1.48 -1.38
C LEU A 162 -11.26 -0.47 -0.26
N ARG A 163 -12.05 -0.63 0.80
CA ARG A 163 -12.03 0.27 1.95
C ARG A 163 -11.97 -0.50 3.26
N MET A 164 -11.34 0.14 4.24
CA MET A 164 -11.28 -0.36 5.60
C MET A 164 -11.56 0.80 6.55
N SER A 165 -12.41 0.57 7.58
CA SER A 165 -12.64 1.54 8.63
C SER A 165 -11.40 1.65 9.52
N MET A 166 -11.00 2.87 9.83
CA MET A 166 -9.92 3.17 10.79
C MET A 166 -10.45 3.55 12.16
N GLU A 167 -11.78 3.65 12.31
CA GLU A 167 -12.38 3.96 13.61
C GLU A 167 -12.16 2.81 14.58
N LYS A 168 -11.72 3.15 15.80
CA LYS A 168 -11.76 2.17 16.88
C LYS A 168 -13.23 1.93 17.22
N LYS A 169 -13.66 0.67 17.09
CA LYS A 169 -14.94 0.26 17.69
C LYS A 169 -14.86 0.52 19.18
N PRO A 170 -15.88 1.14 19.78
CA PRO A 170 -15.92 1.35 21.22
C PRO A 170 -15.84 0.04 22.00
#